data_d0a7fe411b9b9681cce698befdeb47a2
#
_entry.id   d0a7fe411b9b9681cce698befdeb47a2
#
_cell.length_a   1.000
_cell.length_b   1.000
_cell.length_c   1.000
_cell.angle_alpha   90.00
_cell.angle_beta   90.00
_cell.angle_gamma   90.00
#
_symmetry.space_group_name_H-M   'P 1'
#
loop_
_entity.id
_entity.type
_entity.pdbx_description
1 polymer ?
#
loop_
_entity_poly.entity_id
_entity_poly.type
_entity_poly.pdbx_seq_one_letter_code
_entity_poly.pdbx_strand_id
1 'polypeptide(L)'
;MNIIDAHHHLWDIDLHDYPWLIKDRKNPLSKNYLTEDFNKDIGDLDVIKSVHIQAEMNHNDPLQETKWLQSISETEKSQGLPNAIVGYADLKSDNLDSTLNEHLKYANFRGIRQILNFSNSNTELNQYEGINTNLLKDEKWKEGFSKLNSLNLSFDLQVWPCQLEDSDNLAKEFGETLIILNHTGCPLLNGNKEDQIEWYEGMKLLASNENVVVKISGLFMRGDLEDPHLKEVIENTINLFGTSRSLFASNFPVDSLKITYLKLWNFFIENTLKYSEAEKEKMFYQNAEKYYRI
;
A
#
# COMPACT_ATOMS: atom_id res chain seq x y z
N MET A 1 0.02 -10.72 -20.37
CA MET A 1 -0.52 -9.38 -19.97
C MET A 1 0.50 -8.75 -19.06
N ASN A 2 0.95 -7.54 -19.38
CA ASN A 2 1.88 -6.81 -18.52
C ASN A 2 1.29 -6.58 -17.13
N ILE A 3 2.13 -6.65 -16.12
CA ILE A 3 1.79 -6.40 -14.72
C ILE A 3 2.77 -5.37 -14.16
N ILE A 4 2.25 -4.38 -13.44
CA ILE A 4 3.03 -3.58 -12.50
C ILE A 4 2.53 -3.91 -11.10
N ASP A 5 3.37 -4.54 -10.29
CA ASP A 5 3.01 -4.81 -8.90
C ASP A 5 3.07 -3.52 -8.10
N ALA A 6 1.91 -2.93 -7.84
CA ALA A 6 1.79 -1.60 -7.21
C ALA A 6 2.02 -1.60 -5.69
N HIS A 7 2.31 -2.76 -5.08
CA HIS A 7 2.58 -2.88 -3.64
C HIS A 7 3.27 -4.20 -3.31
N HIS A 8 4.55 -4.16 -3.10
CA HIS A 8 5.31 -5.25 -2.49
C HIS A 8 6.30 -4.71 -1.47
N HIS A 9 6.95 -5.61 -0.75
CA HIS A 9 8.00 -5.28 0.21
C HIS A 9 9.24 -6.11 -0.06
N LEU A 10 10.39 -5.55 0.24
CA LEU A 10 11.67 -6.24 0.41
C LEU A 10 12.19 -5.90 1.80
N TRP A 11 12.88 -6.81 2.44
CA TRP A 11 13.58 -6.58 3.69
C TRP A 11 14.77 -7.50 3.87
N ASP A 12 15.80 -6.98 4.54
CA ASP A 12 16.98 -7.72 4.96
C ASP A 12 17.14 -7.54 6.47
N ILE A 13 16.67 -8.52 7.25
CA ILE A 13 16.69 -8.48 8.71
C ILE A 13 18.08 -8.78 9.30
N ASP A 14 19.04 -9.17 8.47
CA ASP A 14 20.43 -9.36 8.87
C ASP A 14 21.23 -8.04 8.80
N LEU A 15 20.82 -7.14 7.89
CA LEU A 15 21.47 -5.84 7.68
C LEU A 15 20.72 -4.68 8.33
N HIS A 16 19.39 -4.79 8.48
CA HIS A 16 18.52 -3.70 8.89
C HIS A 16 17.58 -4.11 10.02
N ASP A 17 17.19 -3.13 10.81
CA ASP A 17 16.29 -3.33 11.94
C ASP A 17 14.83 -3.17 11.50
N TYR A 18 14.09 -4.29 11.56
CA TYR A 18 12.64 -4.36 11.35
C TYR A 18 11.98 -4.87 12.64
N PRO A 19 11.65 -3.99 13.59
CA PRO A 19 11.19 -4.40 14.93
C PRO A 19 10.04 -5.39 14.92
N TRP A 20 9.08 -5.22 14.03
CA TRP A 20 7.91 -6.09 13.92
C TRP A 20 8.23 -7.52 13.42
N LEU A 21 9.29 -7.69 12.62
CA LEU A 21 9.73 -8.99 12.12
C LEU A 21 10.58 -9.74 13.16
N ILE A 22 11.47 -9.02 13.86
CA ILE A 22 12.40 -9.66 14.80
C ILE A 22 11.79 -9.94 16.17
N LYS A 23 10.67 -9.28 16.51
CA LYS A 23 9.96 -9.45 17.77
C LYS A 23 9.41 -10.87 17.96
N ASP A 24 8.92 -11.48 16.88
CA ASP A 24 8.45 -12.86 16.86
C ASP A 24 9.20 -13.70 15.81
N ARG A 25 10.29 -14.34 16.24
CA ARG A 25 11.11 -15.21 15.37
C ARG A 25 10.38 -16.47 14.88
N LYS A 26 9.18 -16.76 15.38
CA LYS A 26 8.34 -17.86 14.88
C LYS A 26 7.45 -17.42 13.72
N ASN A 27 7.30 -16.13 13.51
CA ASN A 27 6.58 -15.61 12.35
C ASN A 27 7.30 -16.08 11.06
N PRO A 28 6.62 -16.73 10.13
CA PRO A 28 7.22 -17.19 8.85
C PRO A 28 7.84 -16.06 8.01
N LEU A 29 7.46 -14.80 8.27
CA LEU A 29 8.04 -13.61 7.63
C LEU A 29 9.35 -13.17 8.28
N SER A 30 9.75 -13.71 9.46
CA SER A 30 11.00 -13.36 10.15
C SER A 30 12.22 -14.01 9.51
N LYS A 31 12.41 -13.74 8.22
CA LYS A 31 13.54 -14.12 7.37
C LYS A 31 13.76 -13.03 6.33
N ASN A 32 14.92 -13.02 5.69
CA ASN A 32 15.16 -12.12 4.57
C ASN A 32 14.17 -12.40 3.43
N TYR A 33 13.71 -11.32 2.80
CA TYR A 33 12.96 -11.39 1.55
C TYR A 33 13.56 -10.36 0.59
N LEU A 34 14.43 -10.84 -0.26
CA LEU A 34 15.27 -10.02 -1.14
C LEU A 34 14.75 -10.07 -2.58
N THR A 35 15.43 -9.38 -3.47
CA THR A 35 15.07 -9.31 -4.89
C THR A 35 15.03 -10.69 -5.54
N GLU A 36 15.95 -11.58 -5.16
CA GLU A 36 16.00 -12.95 -5.66
C GLU A 36 14.77 -13.78 -5.23
N ASP A 37 14.29 -13.56 -3.99
CA ASP A 37 13.06 -14.20 -3.50
C ASP A 37 11.84 -13.67 -4.25
N PHE A 38 11.77 -12.35 -4.42
CA PHE A 38 10.68 -11.71 -5.17
C PHE A 38 10.66 -12.17 -6.63
N ASN A 39 11.81 -12.21 -7.31
CA ASN A 39 11.92 -12.70 -8.68
C ASN A 39 11.52 -14.19 -8.79
N LYS A 40 11.83 -15.01 -7.78
CA LYS A 40 11.40 -16.39 -7.71
C LYS A 40 9.88 -16.51 -7.57
N ASP A 41 9.25 -15.66 -6.77
CA ASP A 41 7.80 -15.63 -6.59
C ASP A 41 7.08 -15.15 -7.85
N ILE A 42 7.62 -14.16 -8.57
CA ILE A 42 7.15 -13.70 -9.88
C ILE A 42 7.10 -14.84 -10.88
N GLY A 43 8.15 -15.68 -10.92
CA GLY A 43 8.25 -16.81 -11.85
C GLY A 43 8.11 -16.38 -13.31
N ASP A 44 7.16 -16.99 -14.04
CA ASP A 44 6.92 -16.73 -15.47
C ASP A 44 5.90 -15.61 -15.72
N LEU A 45 5.43 -14.89 -14.69
CA LEU A 45 4.53 -13.76 -14.86
C LEU A 45 5.28 -12.57 -15.44
N ASP A 46 4.62 -11.83 -16.32
CA ASP A 46 5.18 -10.66 -17.00
C ASP A 46 5.08 -9.39 -16.12
N VAL A 47 5.80 -9.42 -14.98
CA VAL A 47 5.91 -8.28 -14.08
C VAL A 47 7.00 -7.34 -14.59
N ILE A 48 6.58 -6.29 -15.28
CA ILE A 48 7.48 -5.36 -15.98
C ILE A 48 8.06 -4.26 -15.08
N LYS A 49 7.36 -3.90 -14.02
CA LYS A 49 7.76 -2.90 -13.01
C LYS A 49 7.18 -3.26 -11.64
N SER A 50 7.70 -2.63 -10.59
CA SER A 50 7.13 -2.77 -9.25
C SER A 50 7.28 -1.50 -8.41
N VAL A 51 6.42 -1.39 -7.39
CA VAL A 51 6.43 -0.32 -6.40
C VAL A 51 6.68 -0.93 -5.02
N HIS A 52 7.80 -0.59 -4.43
CA HIS A 52 8.08 -0.95 -3.04
C HIS A 52 7.40 0.04 -2.10
N ILE A 53 6.66 -0.49 -1.14
CA ILE A 53 6.08 0.32 -0.06
C ILE A 53 6.89 0.06 1.21
N GLN A 54 7.25 1.11 1.93
CA GLN A 54 8.01 1.01 3.18
C GLN A 54 7.51 -0.15 4.06
N ALA A 55 8.42 -0.91 4.65
CA ALA A 55 8.12 -2.14 5.38
C ALA A 55 8.31 -2.02 6.91
N GLU A 56 8.08 -0.82 7.48
CA GLU A 56 8.25 -0.55 8.90
C GLU A 56 9.68 -0.87 9.41
N MET A 57 10.70 -0.49 8.61
CA MET A 57 12.08 -0.42 9.10
C MET A 57 12.14 0.58 10.26
N ASN A 58 13.09 0.43 11.16
CA ASN A 58 13.21 1.28 12.34
C ASN A 58 13.16 2.77 11.97
N HIS A 59 12.17 3.47 12.51
CA HIS A 59 11.84 4.86 12.17
C HIS A 59 12.86 5.90 12.69
N ASN A 60 13.88 5.49 13.46
CA ASN A 60 14.95 6.38 13.91
C ASN A 60 15.81 6.93 12.76
N ASP A 61 15.88 6.20 11.65
CA ASP A 61 16.47 6.67 10.39
C ASP A 61 15.50 6.41 9.22
N PRO A 62 14.59 7.34 8.94
CA PRO A 62 13.56 7.16 7.91
C PRO A 62 14.13 7.04 6.48
N LEU A 63 15.39 7.44 6.27
CA LEU A 63 16.04 7.41 4.96
C LEU A 63 16.70 6.07 4.64
N GLN A 64 16.99 5.27 5.66
CA GLN A 64 17.79 4.06 5.52
C GLN A 64 17.15 3.07 4.53
N GLU A 65 15.83 2.84 4.64
CA GLU A 65 15.11 1.94 3.73
C GLU A 65 15.13 2.46 2.29
N THR A 66 14.82 3.74 2.07
CA THR A 66 14.83 4.35 0.73
C THR A 66 16.21 4.27 0.08
N LYS A 67 17.26 4.57 0.84
CA LYS A 67 18.65 4.48 0.37
C LYS A 67 19.02 3.06 -0.05
N TRP A 68 18.68 2.09 0.79
CA TRP A 68 18.95 0.68 0.51
C TRP A 68 18.20 0.20 -0.74
N LEU A 69 16.91 0.50 -0.87
CA LEU A 69 16.09 0.12 -2.01
C LEU A 69 16.55 0.78 -3.32
N GLN A 70 16.97 2.05 -3.27
CA GLN A 70 17.56 2.70 -4.44
C GLN A 70 18.82 1.96 -4.88
N SER A 71 19.72 1.60 -3.94
CA SER A 71 20.92 0.85 -4.27
C SER A 71 20.63 -0.54 -4.85
N ILE A 72 19.56 -1.21 -4.39
CA ILE A 72 19.12 -2.48 -4.96
C ILE A 72 18.66 -2.29 -6.40
N SER A 73 17.79 -1.30 -6.66
CA SER A 73 17.22 -1.06 -8.00
C SER A 73 18.29 -0.79 -9.08
N GLU A 74 19.49 -0.39 -8.68
CA GLU A 74 20.63 -0.11 -9.56
C GLU A 74 21.48 -1.36 -9.85
N THR A 75 21.18 -2.50 -9.24
CA THR A 75 21.90 -3.76 -9.48
C THR A 75 21.36 -4.50 -10.71
N GLU A 76 22.22 -5.24 -11.41
CA GLU A 76 21.77 -6.10 -12.51
C GLU A 76 20.78 -7.19 -12.04
N LYS A 77 20.95 -7.71 -10.83
CA LYS A 77 20.09 -8.76 -10.26
C LYS A 77 18.63 -8.30 -10.05
N SER A 78 18.44 -7.03 -9.77
CA SER A 78 17.10 -6.47 -9.54
C SER A 78 16.31 -6.29 -10.84
N GLN A 79 16.97 -6.26 -12.00
CA GLN A 79 16.35 -5.92 -13.28
C GLN A 79 15.62 -4.55 -13.24
N GLY A 80 16.12 -3.64 -12.39
CA GLY A 80 15.54 -2.32 -12.18
C GLY A 80 14.42 -2.25 -11.13
N LEU A 81 14.07 -3.35 -10.48
CA LEU A 81 13.05 -3.37 -9.42
C LEU A 81 13.65 -2.99 -8.05
N PRO A 82 12.93 -2.22 -7.22
CA PRO A 82 11.65 -1.55 -7.50
C PRO A 82 11.84 -0.27 -8.33
N ASN A 83 10.89 0.01 -9.23
CA ASN A 83 10.89 1.21 -10.08
C ASN A 83 10.36 2.46 -9.35
N ALA A 84 9.55 2.24 -8.31
CA ALA A 84 9.14 3.29 -7.39
C ALA A 84 9.33 2.85 -5.94
N ILE A 85 9.64 3.82 -5.08
CA ILE A 85 9.81 3.66 -3.65
C ILE A 85 8.84 4.62 -2.95
N VAL A 86 7.98 4.09 -2.11
CA VAL A 86 7.20 4.84 -1.13
C VAL A 86 7.85 4.65 0.21
N GLY A 87 8.48 5.71 0.73
CA GLY A 87 9.24 5.68 1.97
C GLY A 87 8.42 6.05 3.19
N TYR A 88 9.06 6.05 4.35
CA TYR A 88 8.47 6.51 5.60
C TYR A 88 8.89 7.95 5.90
N ALA A 89 7.96 8.75 6.41
CA ALA A 89 8.25 9.98 7.14
C ALA A 89 7.20 10.17 8.24
N ASP A 90 7.63 10.60 9.42
CA ASP A 90 6.71 11.09 10.44
C ASP A 90 6.27 12.50 10.08
N LEU A 91 5.02 12.63 9.62
CA LEU A 91 4.47 13.92 9.19
C LEU A 91 4.31 14.94 10.34
N LYS A 92 4.48 14.51 11.60
CA LYS A 92 4.52 15.42 12.76
C LYS A 92 5.92 15.87 13.15
N SER A 93 6.95 15.34 12.49
CA SER A 93 8.34 15.64 12.85
C SER A 93 8.70 17.10 12.58
N ASP A 94 9.40 17.72 13.49
CA ASP A 94 9.95 19.08 13.30
C ASP A 94 11.02 19.11 12.19
N ASN A 95 11.61 17.95 11.86
CA ASN A 95 12.60 17.80 10.79
C ASN A 95 11.98 17.32 9.46
N LEU A 96 10.66 17.34 9.32
CA LEU A 96 9.96 16.76 8.15
C LEU A 96 10.49 17.32 6.81
N ASP A 97 10.66 18.64 6.70
CA ASP A 97 11.14 19.27 5.45
C ASP A 97 12.51 18.74 5.04
N SER A 98 13.43 18.59 6.01
CA SER A 98 14.74 18.00 5.76
C SER A 98 14.63 16.54 5.31
N THR A 99 13.80 15.74 5.99
CA THR A 99 13.58 14.33 5.67
C THR A 99 13.01 14.16 4.25
N LEU A 100 11.98 14.92 3.89
CA LEU A 100 11.38 14.85 2.54
C LEU A 100 12.39 15.26 1.46
N ASN A 101 13.17 16.34 1.69
CA ASN A 101 14.19 16.79 0.75
C ASN A 101 15.32 15.76 0.59
N GLU A 102 15.69 15.04 1.64
CA GLU A 102 16.68 13.95 1.53
C GLU A 102 16.12 12.75 0.74
N HIS A 103 14.86 12.35 0.97
CA HIS A 103 14.20 11.33 0.17
C HIS A 103 14.16 11.67 -1.33
N LEU A 104 13.91 12.94 -1.67
CA LEU A 104 13.83 13.40 -3.07
C LEU A 104 15.15 13.30 -3.85
N LYS A 105 16.28 13.06 -3.17
CA LYS A 105 17.57 12.80 -3.84
C LYS A 105 17.63 11.41 -4.50
N TYR A 106 16.74 10.50 -4.14
CA TYR A 106 16.68 9.15 -4.68
C TYR A 106 15.75 9.10 -5.88
N ALA A 107 16.28 8.65 -7.02
CA ALA A 107 15.59 8.74 -8.32
C ALA A 107 14.25 7.99 -8.36
N ASN A 108 14.10 6.89 -7.61
CA ASN A 108 12.89 6.07 -7.59
C ASN A 108 11.90 6.48 -6.50
N PHE A 109 12.20 7.48 -5.68
CA PHE A 109 11.28 7.93 -4.62
C PHE A 109 10.06 8.64 -5.20
N ARG A 110 8.83 8.28 -4.72
CA ARG A 110 7.56 8.78 -5.29
C ARG A 110 6.54 9.24 -4.27
N GLY A 111 6.63 8.80 -3.04
CA GLY A 111 5.62 9.10 -2.05
C GLY A 111 5.99 8.66 -0.65
N ILE A 112 5.06 8.91 0.26
CA ILE A 112 5.18 8.57 1.68
C ILE A 112 4.07 7.60 2.08
N ARG A 113 4.39 6.63 2.93
CA ARG A 113 3.41 5.90 3.73
C ARG A 113 3.75 6.07 5.21
N GLN A 114 2.76 6.46 5.98
CA GLN A 114 2.71 6.32 7.42
C GLN A 114 1.46 5.50 7.74
N ILE A 115 1.60 4.38 8.46
CA ILE A 115 0.44 3.56 8.86
C ILE A 115 -0.39 4.37 9.86
N LEU A 116 -1.70 4.48 9.62
CA LEU A 116 -2.60 5.31 10.43
C LEU A 116 -3.71 4.49 11.11
N ASN A 117 -3.65 3.17 11.00
CA ASN A 117 -4.68 2.27 11.50
C ASN A 117 -4.94 2.48 12.99
N PHE A 118 -6.08 3.05 13.32
CA PHE A 118 -6.51 3.31 14.69
C PHE A 118 -8.02 3.14 14.86
N SER A 119 -8.46 2.52 15.95
CA SER A 119 -9.87 2.39 16.28
C SER A 119 -10.11 2.72 17.76
N ASN A 120 -11.08 3.60 18.00
CA ASN A 120 -11.56 3.90 19.36
C ASN A 120 -12.54 2.84 19.86
N SER A 121 -13.32 2.26 18.97
CA SER A 121 -14.40 1.32 19.30
C SER A 121 -13.92 -0.12 19.44
N ASN A 122 -12.87 -0.49 18.71
CA ASN A 122 -12.29 -1.84 18.72
C ASN A 122 -10.77 -1.77 18.93
N THR A 123 -10.35 -1.82 20.19
CA THR A 123 -8.93 -1.71 20.56
C THR A 123 -8.09 -2.92 20.13
N GLU A 124 -8.72 -4.06 19.80
CA GLU A 124 -8.02 -5.23 19.26
C GLU A 124 -7.42 -4.97 17.87
N LEU A 125 -7.94 -3.94 17.17
CA LEU A 125 -7.43 -3.49 15.88
C LEU A 125 -6.17 -2.61 16.02
N ASN A 126 -5.85 -2.10 17.22
CA ASN A 126 -4.71 -1.21 17.47
C ASN A 126 -3.41 -2.03 17.66
N GLN A 127 -2.99 -2.71 16.59
CA GLN A 127 -1.85 -3.63 16.63
C GLN A 127 -0.52 -2.96 16.22
N TYR A 128 -0.59 -1.74 15.66
CA TYR A 128 0.59 -1.02 15.20
C TYR A 128 1.20 -0.19 16.34
N GLU A 129 2.47 -0.42 16.61
CA GLU A 129 3.18 0.27 17.69
C GLU A 129 3.28 1.78 17.41
N GLY A 130 3.15 2.59 18.45
CA GLY A 130 3.28 4.05 18.37
C GLY A 130 2.03 4.79 17.89
N ILE A 131 0.97 4.09 17.45
CA ILE A 131 -0.27 4.72 17.00
C ILE A 131 -1.29 4.69 18.16
N ASN A 132 -1.43 5.83 18.85
CA ASN A 132 -2.27 5.95 20.06
C ASN A 132 -3.49 6.87 19.83
N THR A 133 -3.59 7.50 18.66
CA THR A 133 -4.64 8.46 18.31
C THR A 133 -4.97 8.37 16.83
N ASN A 134 -6.13 8.88 16.44
CA ASN A 134 -6.47 9.05 15.03
C ASN A 134 -5.73 10.27 14.46
N LEU A 135 -4.60 10.03 13.79
CA LEU A 135 -3.75 11.07 13.20
C LEU A 135 -4.45 11.87 12.10
N LEU A 136 -5.49 11.33 11.47
CA LEU A 136 -6.28 12.07 10.47
C LEU A 136 -6.97 13.32 11.06
N LYS A 137 -7.10 13.41 12.39
CA LYS A 137 -7.68 14.54 13.13
C LYS A 137 -6.64 15.43 13.80
N ASP A 138 -5.35 15.13 13.63
CA ASP A 138 -4.26 15.87 14.26
C ASP A 138 -3.79 17.01 13.34
N GLU A 139 -3.93 18.26 13.79
CA GLU A 139 -3.61 19.44 12.97
C GLU A 139 -2.12 19.52 12.61
N LYS A 140 -1.22 19.13 13.52
CA LYS A 140 0.22 19.10 13.22
C LYS A 140 0.56 18.04 12.14
N TRP A 141 -0.13 16.90 12.18
CA TRP A 141 0.00 15.86 11.16
C TRP A 141 -0.51 16.37 9.80
N LYS A 142 -1.66 17.05 9.77
CA LYS A 142 -2.22 17.65 8.56
C LYS A 142 -1.34 18.75 7.99
N GLU A 143 -0.72 19.56 8.84
CA GLU A 143 0.29 20.55 8.40
C GLU A 143 1.44 19.86 7.66
N GLY A 144 1.96 18.74 8.19
CA GLY A 144 2.96 17.95 7.50
C GLY A 144 2.45 17.33 6.19
N PHE A 145 1.22 16.81 6.18
CA PHE A 145 0.58 16.24 4.99
C PHE A 145 0.44 17.27 3.86
N SER A 146 0.11 18.52 4.17
CA SER A 146 -0.05 19.61 3.20
C SER A 146 1.20 19.88 2.34
N LYS A 147 2.38 19.48 2.82
CA LYS A 147 3.67 19.68 2.13
C LYS A 147 3.85 18.73 0.95
N LEU A 148 3.17 17.58 0.93
CA LEU A 148 3.39 16.51 -0.04
C LEU A 148 3.09 16.95 -1.48
N ASN A 149 1.99 17.69 -1.70
CA ASN A 149 1.60 18.13 -3.03
C ASN A 149 2.67 19.02 -3.68
N SER A 150 3.20 20.01 -2.96
CA SER A 150 4.22 20.92 -3.47
C SER A 150 5.52 20.21 -3.89
N LEU A 151 5.78 19.05 -3.31
CA LEU A 151 6.92 18.18 -3.60
C LEU A 151 6.59 17.09 -4.63
N ASN A 152 5.37 17.10 -5.20
CA ASN A 152 4.88 16.06 -6.13
C ASN A 152 4.97 14.64 -5.53
N LEU A 153 4.69 14.49 -4.23
CA LEU A 153 4.66 13.22 -3.52
C LEU A 153 3.22 12.75 -3.32
N SER A 154 3.00 11.44 -3.54
CA SER A 154 1.75 10.78 -3.17
C SER A 154 1.77 10.36 -1.70
N PHE A 155 0.57 10.14 -1.15
CA PHE A 155 0.42 9.52 0.16
C PHE A 155 -0.28 8.16 0.04
N ASP A 156 0.40 7.11 0.44
CA ASP A 156 -0.15 5.76 0.52
C ASP A 156 -0.91 5.61 1.85
N LEU A 157 -2.23 5.70 1.78
CA LEU A 157 -3.12 5.73 2.94
C LEU A 157 -3.47 4.32 3.40
N GLN A 158 -3.12 3.98 4.63
CA GLN A 158 -3.51 2.73 5.26
C GLN A 158 -4.26 3.00 6.57
N VAL A 159 -5.54 2.63 6.60
CA VAL A 159 -6.50 2.93 7.66
C VAL A 159 -7.47 1.76 7.87
N TRP A 160 -8.17 1.74 9.00
CA TRP A 160 -9.31 0.84 9.21
C TRP A 160 -10.61 1.41 8.62
N PRO A 161 -11.63 0.57 8.37
CA PRO A 161 -12.94 1.02 7.86
C PRO A 161 -13.55 2.18 8.64
N CYS A 162 -13.47 2.16 9.95
CA CYS A 162 -13.99 3.23 10.84
C CYS A 162 -13.30 4.59 10.65
N GLN A 163 -12.19 4.66 9.89
CA GLN A 163 -11.47 5.89 9.59
C GLN A 163 -11.72 6.41 8.14
N LEU A 164 -12.54 5.70 7.33
CA LEU A 164 -12.75 6.09 5.93
C LEU A 164 -13.50 7.42 5.79
N GLU A 165 -14.40 7.76 6.71
CA GLU A 165 -15.04 9.09 6.75
C GLU A 165 -14.03 10.20 7.06
N ASP A 166 -13.12 9.98 8.01
CA ASP A 166 -12.05 10.93 8.29
C ASP A 166 -11.07 11.05 7.12
N SER A 167 -10.86 9.96 6.39
CA SER A 167 -10.06 9.94 5.16
C SER A 167 -10.72 10.69 4.02
N ASP A 168 -12.05 10.64 3.89
CA ASP A 168 -12.83 11.44 2.95
C ASP A 168 -12.69 12.95 3.26
N ASN A 169 -12.75 13.31 4.54
CA ASN A 169 -12.52 14.70 4.96
C ASN A 169 -11.11 15.17 4.62
N LEU A 170 -10.08 14.33 4.85
CA LEU A 170 -8.71 14.63 4.45
C LEU A 170 -8.58 14.82 2.94
N ALA A 171 -9.19 13.94 2.15
CA ALA A 171 -9.13 14.00 0.69
C ALA A 171 -9.78 15.30 0.13
N LYS A 172 -10.88 15.74 0.74
CA LYS A 172 -11.55 17.00 0.40
C LYS A 172 -10.73 18.23 0.80
N GLU A 173 -10.14 18.19 2.00
CA GLU A 173 -9.30 19.29 2.51
C GLU A 173 -8.04 19.49 1.66
N PHE A 174 -7.43 18.37 1.18
CA PHE A 174 -6.19 18.39 0.38
C PHE A 174 -6.42 17.84 -1.03
N GLY A 175 -7.39 18.42 -1.75
CA GLY A 175 -7.85 17.94 -3.07
C GLY A 175 -6.76 17.83 -4.15
N GLU A 176 -5.63 18.53 -4.00
CA GLU A 176 -4.51 18.47 -4.95
C GLU A 176 -3.48 17.37 -4.62
N THR A 177 -3.54 16.77 -3.42
CA THR A 177 -2.63 15.70 -3.02
C THR A 177 -3.17 14.36 -3.49
N LEU A 178 -2.37 13.61 -4.25
CA LEU A 178 -2.73 12.24 -4.64
C LEU A 178 -2.69 11.31 -3.43
N ILE A 179 -3.82 10.72 -3.09
CA ILE A 179 -3.99 9.72 -2.04
C ILE A 179 -4.18 8.35 -2.69
N ILE A 180 -3.37 7.38 -2.32
CA ILE A 180 -3.44 6.00 -2.81
C ILE A 180 -3.88 5.10 -1.65
N LEU A 181 -5.18 4.78 -1.61
CA LEU A 181 -5.75 3.93 -0.56
C LEU A 181 -5.21 2.51 -0.66
N ASN A 182 -4.58 2.03 0.39
CA ASN A 182 -4.02 0.69 0.45
C ASN A 182 -5.08 -0.36 0.82
N HIS A 183 -4.94 -1.56 0.27
CA HIS A 183 -5.64 -2.77 0.70
C HIS A 183 -7.17 -2.62 0.72
N THR A 184 -7.74 -1.96 -0.30
CA THR A 184 -9.20 -1.75 -0.39
C THR A 184 -9.80 -1.13 0.88
N GLY A 185 -9.03 -0.27 1.61
CA GLY A 185 -9.48 0.28 2.88
C GLY A 185 -9.56 -0.75 4.02
N CYS A 186 -8.78 -1.83 3.94
CA CYS A 186 -8.63 -2.86 4.97
C CYS A 186 -9.97 -3.46 5.48
N PRO A 187 -10.85 -4.00 4.60
CA PRO A 187 -12.14 -4.56 5.01
C PRO A 187 -11.96 -5.65 6.07
N LEU A 188 -12.86 -5.70 7.03
CA LEU A 188 -12.91 -6.75 8.04
C LEU A 188 -13.67 -7.95 7.47
N LEU A 189 -13.01 -8.81 6.67
CA LEU A 189 -13.64 -9.92 5.93
C LEU A 189 -14.38 -10.91 6.84
N ASN A 190 -13.85 -11.15 8.05
CA ASN A 190 -14.48 -11.97 9.08
C ASN A 190 -15.40 -11.15 10.01
N GLY A 191 -15.68 -9.88 9.66
CA GLY A 191 -16.55 -9.00 10.40
C GLY A 191 -18.03 -9.34 10.26
N ASN A 192 -18.84 -8.70 11.08
CA ASN A 192 -20.30 -8.82 11.00
C ASN A 192 -20.85 -7.97 9.84
N LYS A 193 -22.17 -7.98 9.67
CA LYS A 193 -22.81 -7.22 8.58
C LYS A 193 -22.64 -5.70 8.73
N GLU A 194 -22.60 -5.22 9.95
CA GLU A 194 -22.40 -3.80 10.26
C GLU A 194 -21.00 -3.35 9.84
N ASP A 195 -19.95 -4.16 10.06
CA ASP A 195 -18.58 -3.88 9.61
C ASP A 195 -18.49 -3.81 8.08
N GLN A 196 -19.22 -4.67 7.38
CA GLN A 196 -19.26 -4.66 5.91
C GLN A 196 -19.97 -3.41 5.37
N ILE A 197 -21.06 -2.98 6.02
CA ILE A 197 -21.80 -1.77 5.67
C ILE A 197 -20.91 -0.53 5.94
N GLU A 198 -20.27 -0.46 7.11
CA GLU A 198 -19.35 0.64 7.46
C GLU A 198 -18.24 0.78 6.41
N TRP A 199 -17.62 -0.35 6.03
CA TRP A 199 -16.60 -0.35 4.98
C TRP A 199 -17.15 0.16 3.64
N TYR A 200 -18.30 -0.37 3.18
CA TYR A 200 -18.86 -0.01 1.88
C TYR A 200 -19.24 1.47 1.79
N GLU A 201 -19.93 2.00 2.80
CA GLU A 201 -20.32 3.41 2.82
C GLU A 201 -19.10 4.34 2.95
N GLY A 202 -18.10 3.95 3.73
CA GLY A 202 -16.84 4.68 3.81
C GLY A 202 -16.08 4.69 2.48
N MET A 203 -15.99 3.57 1.79
CA MET A 203 -15.39 3.46 0.45
C MET A 203 -16.13 4.32 -0.58
N LYS A 204 -17.45 4.37 -0.51
CA LYS A 204 -18.29 5.17 -1.40
C LYS A 204 -18.05 6.68 -1.19
N LEU A 205 -17.94 7.13 0.06
CA LEU A 205 -17.57 8.51 0.37
C LEU A 205 -16.20 8.84 -0.22
N LEU A 206 -15.19 8.02 0.08
CA LEU A 206 -13.82 8.25 -0.35
C LEU A 206 -13.66 8.22 -1.87
N ALA A 207 -14.40 7.33 -2.56
CA ALA A 207 -14.40 7.21 -4.02
C ALA A 207 -14.96 8.46 -4.74
N SER A 208 -15.73 9.32 -4.05
CA SER A 208 -16.23 10.57 -4.62
C SER A 208 -15.14 11.63 -4.86
N ASN A 209 -13.96 11.45 -4.28
CA ASN A 209 -12.83 12.37 -4.43
C ASN A 209 -11.94 11.93 -5.60
N GLU A 210 -11.72 12.82 -6.57
CA GLU A 210 -10.94 12.52 -7.78
C GLU A 210 -9.45 12.33 -7.51
N ASN A 211 -8.93 12.91 -6.43
CA ASN A 211 -7.54 12.75 -5.97
C ASN A 211 -7.29 11.44 -5.23
N VAL A 212 -8.28 10.56 -5.12
CA VAL A 212 -8.14 9.25 -4.46
C VAL A 212 -8.19 8.12 -5.47
N VAL A 213 -7.20 7.24 -5.40
CA VAL A 213 -7.13 5.96 -6.12
C VAL A 213 -6.99 4.82 -5.12
N VAL A 214 -7.26 3.59 -5.53
CA VAL A 214 -7.29 2.45 -4.61
C VAL A 214 -6.45 1.28 -5.10
N LYS A 215 -5.71 0.66 -4.19
CA LYS A 215 -5.03 -0.62 -4.42
C LYS A 215 -5.90 -1.78 -3.96
N ILE A 216 -6.17 -2.68 -4.89
CA ILE A 216 -6.79 -3.98 -4.61
C ILE A 216 -5.65 -4.94 -4.28
N SER A 217 -5.36 -5.07 -2.98
CA SER A 217 -4.21 -5.79 -2.42
C SER A 217 -4.46 -6.16 -0.97
N GLY A 218 -3.59 -6.96 -0.36
CA GLY A 218 -3.64 -7.27 1.07
C GLY A 218 -4.91 -8.01 1.51
N LEU A 219 -5.64 -8.61 0.58
CA LEU A 219 -6.90 -9.30 0.85
C LEU A 219 -6.67 -10.57 1.68
N PHE A 220 -5.50 -11.18 1.52
CA PHE A 220 -5.15 -12.43 2.18
C PHE A 220 -4.50 -12.23 3.57
N MET A 221 -4.30 -10.99 4.00
CA MET A 221 -3.95 -10.72 5.39
C MET A 221 -5.05 -11.16 6.37
N ARG A 222 -6.32 -11.10 5.94
CA ARG A 222 -7.50 -11.39 6.76
C ARG A 222 -8.47 -12.40 6.15
N GLY A 223 -8.41 -12.62 4.84
CA GLY A 223 -9.22 -13.59 4.12
C GLY A 223 -8.46 -14.85 3.73
N ASP A 224 -9.19 -15.85 3.31
CA ASP A 224 -8.69 -17.07 2.67
C ASP A 224 -9.32 -17.19 1.27
N LEU A 225 -8.73 -17.97 0.37
CA LEU A 225 -9.16 -18.04 -1.03
C LEU A 225 -10.63 -18.49 -1.20
N GLU A 226 -11.13 -19.25 -0.24
CA GLU A 226 -12.51 -19.75 -0.18
C GLU A 226 -13.48 -18.70 0.40
N ASP A 227 -13.01 -17.56 0.90
CA ASP A 227 -13.88 -16.53 1.46
C ASP A 227 -14.75 -15.91 0.35
N PRO A 228 -16.08 -16.06 0.43
CA PRO A 228 -17.00 -15.55 -0.60
C PRO A 228 -16.98 -14.03 -0.72
N HIS A 229 -16.60 -13.32 0.35
CA HIS A 229 -16.58 -11.85 0.38
C HIS A 229 -15.43 -11.25 -0.41
N LEU A 230 -14.34 -12.01 -0.70
CA LEU A 230 -13.20 -11.49 -1.47
C LEU A 230 -13.62 -10.97 -2.85
N LYS A 231 -14.46 -11.72 -3.56
CA LYS A 231 -14.96 -11.33 -4.88
C LYS A 231 -15.83 -10.09 -4.80
N GLU A 232 -16.69 -10.03 -3.80
CA GLU A 232 -17.58 -8.90 -3.57
C GLU A 232 -16.78 -7.63 -3.24
N VAL A 233 -15.73 -7.72 -2.42
CA VAL A 233 -14.83 -6.60 -2.10
C VAL A 233 -14.14 -6.08 -3.36
N ILE A 234 -13.60 -6.96 -4.22
CA ILE A 234 -12.99 -6.55 -5.49
C ILE A 234 -14.01 -5.85 -6.38
N GLU A 235 -15.18 -6.46 -6.55
CA GLU A 235 -16.23 -5.93 -7.42
C GLU A 235 -16.75 -4.57 -6.94
N ASN A 236 -17.07 -4.45 -5.65
CA ASN A 236 -17.51 -3.19 -5.04
C ASN A 236 -16.43 -2.10 -5.17
N THR A 237 -15.16 -2.44 -4.93
CA THR A 237 -14.06 -1.49 -5.07
C THR A 237 -13.96 -0.96 -6.50
N ILE A 238 -13.98 -1.84 -7.52
CA ILE A 238 -13.91 -1.41 -8.93
C ILE A 238 -15.17 -0.64 -9.33
N ASN A 239 -16.34 -1.03 -8.87
CA ASN A 239 -17.60 -0.33 -9.16
C ASN A 239 -17.61 1.10 -8.59
N LEU A 240 -17.05 1.31 -7.40
CA LEU A 240 -16.99 2.62 -6.75
C LEU A 240 -15.92 3.53 -7.34
N PHE A 241 -14.70 3.04 -7.54
CA PHE A 241 -13.57 3.86 -8.02
C PHE A 241 -13.44 3.89 -9.55
N GLY A 242 -14.05 2.94 -10.24
CA GLY A 242 -13.88 2.73 -11.67
C GLY A 242 -12.53 2.11 -12.03
N THR A 243 -12.45 1.56 -13.25
CA THR A 243 -11.24 0.88 -13.75
C THR A 243 -10.03 1.81 -13.90
N SER A 244 -10.26 3.13 -13.98
CA SER A 244 -9.19 4.13 -14.12
C SER A 244 -8.53 4.56 -12.81
N ARG A 245 -9.12 4.21 -11.65
CA ARG A 245 -8.61 4.55 -10.32
C ARG A 245 -8.41 3.32 -9.43
N SER A 246 -8.50 2.12 -9.99
CA SER A 246 -8.22 0.85 -9.30
C SER A 246 -6.91 0.26 -9.80
N LEU A 247 -6.05 -0.20 -8.88
CA LEU A 247 -4.75 -0.80 -9.15
C LEU A 247 -4.67 -2.16 -8.45
N PHE A 248 -4.22 -3.22 -9.15
CA PHE A 248 -3.90 -4.48 -8.50
C PHE A 248 -2.48 -4.47 -7.94
N ALA A 249 -2.30 -5.16 -6.81
CA ALA A 249 -1.00 -5.28 -6.17
C ALA A 249 -0.93 -6.53 -5.27
N SER A 250 0.28 -7.06 -5.07
CA SER A 250 0.44 -8.36 -4.42
C SER A 250 0.45 -8.31 -2.89
N ASN A 251 0.97 -7.24 -2.31
CA ASN A 251 1.32 -7.18 -0.88
C ASN A 251 2.31 -8.29 -0.45
N PHE A 252 3.16 -8.77 -1.39
CA PHE A 252 4.15 -9.79 -1.08
C PHE A 252 5.35 -9.19 -0.34
N PRO A 253 5.94 -9.94 0.58
CA PRO A 253 5.64 -11.32 0.94
C PRO A 253 4.55 -11.49 2.02
N VAL A 254 3.86 -10.44 2.47
CA VAL A 254 2.88 -10.56 3.56
C VAL A 254 1.76 -11.55 3.20
N ASP A 255 1.16 -11.41 2.02
CA ASP A 255 0.09 -12.31 1.57
C ASP A 255 0.59 -13.74 1.23
N SER A 256 1.93 -13.95 1.14
CA SER A 256 2.49 -15.29 0.93
C SER A 256 2.19 -16.30 2.05
N LEU A 257 1.77 -15.78 3.21
CA LEU A 257 1.31 -16.62 4.33
C LEU A 257 0.07 -17.43 3.98
N LYS A 258 -0.71 -17.00 2.99
CA LYS A 258 -2.00 -17.60 2.62
C LYS A 258 -2.08 -18.04 1.16
N ILE A 259 -1.35 -17.38 0.25
CA ILE A 259 -1.48 -17.60 -1.18
C ILE A 259 -0.12 -17.45 -1.89
N THR A 260 0.11 -18.23 -2.94
CA THR A 260 1.29 -18.03 -3.80
C THR A 260 1.07 -16.86 -4.75
N TYR A 261 2.15 -16.20 -5.17
CA TYR A 261 2.14 -15.05 -6.07
C TYR A 261 1.36 -15.34 -7.37
N LEU A 262 1.65 -16.47 -8.03
CA LEU A 262 0.93 -16.91 -9.23
C LEU A 262 -0.57 -17.09 -9.00
N LYS A 263 -0.96 -17.73 -7.87
CA LYS A 263 -2.38 -17.92 -7.56
C LYS A 263 -3.10 -16.59 -7.30
N LEU A 264 -2.44 -15.65 -6.65
CA LEU A 264 -2.97 -14.31 -6.39
C LEU A 264 -3.27 -13.57 -7.71
N TRP A 265 -2.31 -13.52 -8.62
CA TRP A 265 -2.51 -12.85 -9.90
C TRP A 265 -3.56 -13.54 -10.77
N ASN A 266 -3.60 -14.88 -10.79
CA ASN A 266 -4.67 -15.62 -11.46
C ASN A 266 -6.04 -15.31 -10.84
N PHE A 267 -6.14 -15.21 -9.52
CA PHE A 267 -7.36 -14.80 -8.83
C PHE A 267 -7.83 -13.41 -9.28
N PHE A 268 -6.94 -12.43 -9.41
CA PHE A 268 -7.29 -11.10 -9.94
C PHE A 268 -7.74 -11.18 -11.41
N ILE A 269 -7.05 -11.94 -12.24
CA ILE A 269 -7.42 -12.12 -13.66
C ILE A 269 -8.83 -12.74 -13.77
N GLU A 270 -9.12 -13.80 -13.02
CA GLU A 270 -10.43 -14.46 -13.02
C GLU A 270 -11.57 -13.53 -12.57
N ASN A 271 -11.31 -12.65 -11.58
CA ASN A 271 -12.32 -11.71 -11.09
C ASN A 271 -12.47 -10.47 -11.99
N THR A 272 -11.68 -10.36 -13.07
CA THR A 272 -11.75 -9.26 -14.04
C THR A 272 -12.20 -9.68 -15.44
N LEU A 273 -12.63 -10.92 -15.63
CA LEU A 273 -13.03 -11.44 -16.96
C LEU A 273 -14.18 -10.67 -17.61
N LYS A 274 -15.01 -9.99 -16.82
CA LYS A 274 -16.13 -9.17 -17.32
C LYS A 274 -15.68 -7.83 -17.95
N TYR A 275 -14.45 -7.38 -17.68
CA TYR A 275 -13.92 -6.11 -18.20
C TYR A 275 -13.23 -6.32 -19.53
N SER A 276 -13.25 -5.28 -20.39
CA SER A 276 -12.52 -5.26 -21.65
C SER A 276 -11.01 -5.33 -21.42
N GLU A 277 -10.24 -5.72 -22.44
CA GLU A 277 -8.76 -5.75 -22.35
C GLU A 277 -8.19 -4.39 -21.97
N ALA A 278 -8.70 -3.29 -22.56
CA ALA A 278 -8.26 -1.94 -22.21
C ALA A 278 -8.54 -1.55 -20.75
N GLU A 279 -9.63 -2.03 -20.15
CA GLU A 279 -9.92 -1.81 -18.73
C GLU A 279 -9.02 -2.66 -17.83
N LYS A 280 -8.74 -3.91 -18.22
CA LYS A 280 -7.78 -4.76 -17.52
C LYS A 280 -6.38 -4.15 -17.57
N GLU A 281 -5.91 -3.70 -18.72
CA GLU A 281 -4.62 -3.03 -18.87
C GLU A 281 -4.49 -1.82 -17.92
N LYS A 282 -5.54 -1.02 -17.77
CA LYS A 282 -5.54 0.08 -16.79
C LYS A 282 -5.26 -0.43 -15.38
N MET A 283 -6.02 -1.43 -14.92
CA MET A 283 -5.96 -1.93 -13.54
C MET A 283 -4.67 -2.70 -13.24
N PHE A 284 -4.13 -3.43 -14.23
CA PHE A 284 -2.98 -4.30 -14.02
C PHE A 284 -1.63 -3.58 -14.20
N TYR A 285 -1.56 -2.50 -14.98
CA TYR A 285 -0.28 -1.77 -15.13
C TYR A 285 -0.40 -0.27 -15.38
N GLN A 286 -1.29 0.22 -16.26
CA GLN A 286 -1.29 1.63 -16.69
C GLN A 286 -1.58 2.61 -15.55
N ASN A 287 -2.48 2.27 -14.64
CA ASN A 287 -2.78 3.10 -13.48
C ASN A 287 -1.58 3.19 -12.53
N ALA A 288 -0.88 2.07 -12.27
CA ALA A 288 0.32 2.08 -11.45
C ALA A 288 1.43 2.94 -12.11
N GLU A 289 1.63 2.78 -13.42
CA GLU A 289 2.58 3.60 -14.19
C GLU A 289 2.25 5.10 -14.08
N LYS A 290 0.97 5.46 -14.27
CA LYS A 290 0.48 6.84 -14.19
C LYS A 290 0.64 7.43 -12.79
N TYR A 291 0.11 6.75 -11.77
CA TYR A 291 0.01 7.32 -10.42
C TYR A 291 1.34 7.31 -9.66
N TYR A 292 2.21 6.34 -9.92
CA TYR A 292 3.57 6.33 -9.38
C TYR A 292 4.59 6.99 -10.30
N ARG A 293 4.20 7.42 -11.52
CA ARG A 293 5.07 8.16 -12.46
C ARG A 293 6.34 7.38 -12.81
N ILE A 294 6.18 6.12 -13.23
CA ILE A 294 7.27 5.15 -13.52
C ILE A 294 7.23 4.62 -14.94
#